data_fd2069fe9494b07f77c458cac7c7b416
#
_entry.id   fd2069fe9494b07f77c458cac7c7b416
#
_cell.length_a   1.000
_cell.length_b   1.000
_cell.length_c   1.000
_cell.angle_alpha   90.00
_cell.angle_beta   90.00
_cell.angle_gamma   90.00
#
_symmetry.space_group_name_H-M   'P 1'
#
loop_
_entity.id
_entity.type
_entity.pdbx_description
1 polymer ?
#
loop_
_entity_poly.entity_id
_entity_poly.type
_entity_poly.pdbx_seq_one_letter_code
_entity_poly.pdbx_strand_id
1 'polypeptide(L)'
;MYDTIVIGNDLSSLVAAAVISHHGKKTALLSENDAKHVYSDFGYTFNVNPLPLTGFGPSQICSRLLEDLGIPAAAYSELRLLNPGLQIILSDHRVDCFHGREELLHDMKREFPDYADVVNKLYSSVLKISNLIEQRMMEKLRIYPANFNEFLSFLKGIPVILTEAYSLSRRLKSIAKNPSLTRVFEAERAILSNSSDNLNGVFAASSAYALSLPLRGLYHHVGGNEALVGLLKSAFEASGGHLIKNSSVMRITVGKGIDLDISVPEAALTQVHARYLIVSTKWEKVRSLLPGGRKFRRMEQKLKLVRPTYYPFTLHMGVLERCIPERMATYVAIIIDQNRPVMDDNVVFVEISDRDCKERAPVGKRALSATIFLKENPLALTNDDLKDVSQVVFCTLEKFLPFLRESLDFLNIGTSIELSRKCQELVNQKYIMRPDSFFGIPGISNRTPLRNVFMAGGMLRPGLGFEGEIISGLNAANLVVAKEKKRHG
;
A
#
# COMPACT_ATOMS: atom_id res chain seq x y z
N MET A 1 20.23 -17.57 -19.29
CA MET A 1 19.42 -18.36 -18.36
C MET A 1 19.43 -17.68 -17.00
N TYR A 2 18.30 -17.43 -16.39
CA TYR A 2 18.13 -16.87 -15.05
C TYR A 2 17.74 -17.95 -14.05
N ASP A 3 18.02 -17.71 -12.77
CA ASP A 3 17.43 -18.54 -11.71
C ASP A 3 15.97 -18.12 -11.50
N THR A 4 15.68 -16.83 -11.52
CA THR A 4 14.33 -16.29 -11.33
C THR A 4 14.05 -15.15 -12.29
N ILE A 5 12.83 -15.12 -12.82
CA ILE A 5 12.26 -13.96 -13.47
C ILE A 5 11.13 -13.43 -12.59
N VAL A 6 11.10 -12.12 -12.39
CA VAL A 6 10.01 -11.41 -11.71
C VAL A 6 9.32 -10.53 -12.73
N ILE A 7 7.99 -10.60 -12.82
CA ILE A 7 7.18 -9.73 -13.70
C ILE A 7 6.40 -8.77 -12.82
N GLY A 8 6.57 -7.48 -13.03
CA GLY A 8 5.81 -6.43 -12.35
C GLY A 8 6.55 -5.12 -12.23
N ASN A 9 5.80 -4.07 -11.89
CA ASN A 9 6.29 -2.70 -11.68
C ASN A 9 6.08 -2.21 -10.25
N ASP A 10 5.32 -2.95 -9.45
CA ASP A 10 4.97 -2.58 -8.09
C ASP A 10 6.12 -2.82 -7.10
N LEU A 11 5.97 -2.29 -5.90
CA LEU A 11 6.95 -2.43 -4.82
C LEU A 11 7.19 -3.90 -4.45
N SER A 12 6.16 -4.76 -4.51
CA SER A 12 6.29 -6.20 -4.21
C SER A 12 7.23 -6.91 -5.18
N SER A 13 7.16 -6.59 -6.47
CA SER A 13 8.03 -7.16 -7.50
C SER A 13 9.49 -6.75 -7.29
N LEU A 14 9.71 -5.47 -6.99
CA LEU A 14 11.03 -4.94 -6.74
C LEU A 14 11.67 -5.53 -5.48
N VAL A 15 10.92 -5.63 -4.38
CA VAL A 15 11.36 -6.29 -3.14
C VAL A 15 11.71 -7.76 -3.40
N ALA A 16 10.85 -8.49 -4.14
CA ALA A 16 11.13 -9.89 -4.45
C ALA A 16 12.42 -10.04 -5.28
N ALA A 17 12.61 -9.21 -6.29
CA ALA A 17 13.78 -9.22 -7.15
C ALA A 17 15.07 -8.88 -6.37
N ALA A 18 15.03 -7.80 -5.56
CA ALA A 18 16.17 -7.35 -4.75
C ALA A 18 16.61 -8.43 -3.75
N VAL A 19 15.67 -9.03 -3.01
CA VAL A 19 15.99 -10.07 -2.03
C VAL A 19 16.58 -11.32 -2.70
N ILE A 20 16.04 -11.77 -3.83
CA ILE A 20 16.54 -12.95 -4.52
C ILE A 20 17.95 -12.70 -5.08
N SER A 21 18.19 -11.52 -5.67
CA SER A 21 19.53 -11.13 -6.16
C SER A 21 20.54 -11.02 -5.03
N HIS A 22 20.14 -10.44 -3.89
CA HIS A 22 21.00 -10.34 -2.70
C HIS A 22 21.44 -11.72 -2.18
N HIS A 23 20.61 -12.76 -2.37
CA HIS A 23 21.00 -14.15 -2.10
C HIS A 23 21.85 -14.80 -3.19
N GLY A 24 22.46 -14.00 -4.08
CA GLY A 24 23.37 -14.47 -5.12
C GLY A 24 22.69 -15.26 -6.26
N LYS A 25 21.38 -15.05 -6.47
CA LYS A 25 20.66 -15.70 -7.56
C LYS A 25 20.53 -14.78 -8.77
N LYS A 26 20.81 -15.30 -9.96
CA LYS A 26 20.71 -14.55 -11.21
C LYS A 26 19.23 -14.22 -11.49
N THR A 27 18.84 -12.98 -11.29
CA THR A 27 17.45 -12.51 -11.32
C THR A 27 17.24 -11.47 -12.40
N ALA A 28 16.14 -11.60 -13.16
CA ALA A 28 15.63 -10.54 -14.04
C ALA A 28 14.31 -9.98 -13.50
N LEU A 29 14.16 -8.67 -13.55
CA LEU A 29 12.90 -7.95 -13.30
C LEU A 29 12.38 -7.42 -14.63
N LEU A 30 11.23 -7.91 -15.07
CA LEU A 30 10.53 -7.48 -16.27
C LEU A 30 9.50 -6.42 -15.91
N SER A 31 9.69 -5.21 -16.43
CA SER A 31 8.81 -4.08 -16.26
C SER A 31 8.07 -3.82 -17.57
N GLU A 32 6.73 -3.88 -17.55
CA GLU A 32 5.91 -3.74 -18.77
C GLU A 32 5.82 -2.31 -19.27
N ASN A 33 6.02 -1.35 -18.41
CA ASN A 33 6.08 0.07 -18.75
C ASN A 33 7.15 0.76 -17.91
N ASP A 34 7.56 1.94 -18.32
CA ASP A 34 8.50 2.77 -17.56
C ASP A 34 7.74 3.72 -16.60
N ALA A 35 6.63 3.23 -16.02
CA ALA A 35 5.85 4.03 -15.08
C ALA A 35 6.69 4.36 -13.86
N LYS A 36 6.83 5.65 -13.60
CA LYS A 36 7.55 6.19 -12.45
C LYS A 36 6.61 6.33 -11.28
N HIS A 37 7.14 6.20 -10.07
CA HIS A 37 6.41 6.43 -8.83
C HIS A 37 6.18 7.92 -8.53
N VAL A 38 6.79 8.80 -9.33
CA VAL A 38 6.60 10.25 -9.29
C VAL A 38 6.26 10.80 -10.67
N TYR A 39 5.53 11.90 -10.68
CA TYR A 39 5.25 12.72 -11.84
C TYR A 39 5.82 14.13 -11.63
N SER A 40 6.53 14.66 -12.61
CA SER A 40 7.13 15.99 -12.53
C SER A 40 6.66 16.85 -13.68
N ASP A 41 6.20 18.07 -13.38
CA ASP A 41 5.80 19.07 -14.35
C ASP A 41 5.91 20.48 -13.74
N PHE A 42 6.26 21.49 -14.54
CA PHE A 42 6.41 22.90 -14.14
C PHE A 42 7.22 23.13 -12.84
N GLY A 43 8.24 22.31 -12.59
CA GLY A 43 9.08 22.40 -11.39
C GLY A 43 8.47 21.76 -10.14
N TYR A 44 7.32 21.13 -10.27
CA TYR A 44 6.72 20.33 -9.20
C TYR A 44 6.97 18.85 -9.42
N THR A 45 7.11 18.12 -8.33
CA THR A 45 7.19 16.66 -8.32
C THR A 45 6.16 16.10 -7.35
N PHE A 46 5.29 15.23 -7.85
CA PHE A 46 4.19 14.62 -7.11
C PHE A 46 4.39 13.12 -6.98
N ASN A 47 3.98 12.54 -5.86
CA ASN A 47 3.86 11.10 -5.74
C ASN A 47 2.64 10.61 -6.53
N VAL A 48 2.83 9.59 -7.38
CA VAL A 48 1.71 8.94 -8.11
C VAL A 48 0.78 8.23 -7.13
N ASN A 49 1.34 7.65 -6.07
CA ASN A 49 0.59 7.06 -4.97
C ASN A 49 0.91 7.82 -3.68
N PRO A 50 0.19 8.91 -3.37
CA PRO A 50 0.51 9.84 -2.30
C PRO A 50 0.04 9.32 -0.93
N LEU A 51 0.48 8.13 -0.51
CA LEU A 51 0.15 7.52 0.77
C LEU A 51 1.34 7.58 1.73
N PRO A 52 1.10 7.64 3.06
CA PRO A 52 2.18 7.58 4.03
C PRO A 52 2.90 6.23 4.00
N LEU A 53 4.20 6.26 4.24
CA LEU A 53 5.03 5.08 4.40
C LEU A 53 4.91 4.55 5.83
N THR A 54 4.95 3.23 6.00
CA THR A 54 4.87 2.56 7.31
C THR A 54 5.93 1.48 7.43
N GLY A 55 6.17 1.00 8.66
CA GLY A 55 7.10 -0.10 8.89
C GLY A 55 8.58 0.30 8.94
N PHE A 56 8.89 1.58 9.15
CA PHE A 56 10.26 2.10 9.22
C PHE A 56 10.74 2.41 10.65
N GLY A 57 9.95 2.14 11.66
CA GLY A 57 10.41 2.23 13.06
C GLY A 57 11.48 1.20 13.38
N PRO A 58 12.14 1.34 14.55
CA PRO A 58 13.15 0.39 15.01
C PRO A 58 12.61 -1.05 15.01
N SER A 59 13.34 -1.96 14.39
CA SER A 59 12.96 -3.38 14.27
C SER A 59 11.63 -3.65 13.53
N GLN A 60 11.12 -2.71 12.74
CA GLN A 60 9.95 -2.92 11.88
C GLN A 60 10.37 -3.49 10.51
N ILE A 61 9.38 -3.98 9.77
CA ILE A 61 9.61 -4.81 8.58
C ILE A 61 10.41 -4.12 7.47
N CYS A 62 10.15 -2.83 7.23
CA CYS A 62 10.83 -2.08 6.16
C CYS A 62 12.27 -1.74 6.56
N SER A 63 12.51 -1.28 7.80
CA SER A 63 13.87 -1.03 8.30
C SER A 63 14.72 -2.30 8.22
N ARG A 64 14.16 -3.44 8.66
CA ARG A 64 14.85 -4.71 8.59
C ARG A 64 15.12 -5.16 7.15
N LEU A 65 14.18 -4.96 6.23
CA LEU A 65 14.41 -5.25 4.82
C LEU A 65 15.61 -4.46 4.26
N LEU A 66 15.69 -3.15 4.57
CA LEU A 66 16.79 -2.31 4.11
C LEU A 66 18.13 -2.76 4.73
N GLU A 67 18.14 -3.08 6.02
CA GLU A 67 19.31 -3.64 6.72
C GLU A 67 19.74 -4.98 6.10
N ASP A 68 18.81 -5.92 5.89
CA ASP A 68 19.06 -7.24 5.30
C ASP A 68 19.60 -7.12 3.85
N LEU A 69 19.24 -6.06 3.12
CA LEU A 69 19.78 -5.75 1.78
C LEU A 69 21.11 -4.99 1.82
N GLY A 70 21.65 -4.69 3.00
CA GLY A 70 22.90 -3.95 3.18
C GLY A 70 22.79 -2.46 2.86
N ILE A 71 21.56 -1.89 2.86
CA ILE A 71 21.34 -0.47 2.62
C ILE A 71 21.60 0.28 3.94
N PRO A 72 22.62 1.16 4.01
CA PRO A 72 22.98 1.85 5.24
C PRO A 72 21.90 2.89 5.63
N ALA A 73 21.70 3.11 6.94
CA ALA A 73 20.72 4.07 7.45
C ALA A 73 20.92 5.49 6.89
N ALA A 74 22.16 5.89 6.61
CA ALA A 74 22.45 7.17 5.98
C ALA A 74 21.81 7.35 4.58
N ALA A 75 21.57 6.26 3.85
CA ALA A 75 20.97 6.31 2.53
C ALA A 75 19.46 6.66 2.54
N TYR A 76 18.79 6.51 3.69
CA TYR A 76 17.38 6.89 3.88
C TYR A 76 17.18 7.86 5.05
N SER A 77 18.19 8.69 5.33
CA SER A 77 18.13 9.72 6.38
C SER A 77 17.07 10.81 6.14
N GLU A 78 16.63 10.97 4.89
CA GLU A 78 15.53 11.88 4.52
C GLU A 78 14.13 11.29 4.77
N LEU A 79 14.06 10.05 5.24
CA LEU A 79 12.81 9.46 5.70
C LEU A 79 12.47 10.00 7.10
N ARG A 80 11.40 10.78 7.18
CA ARG A 80 10.99 11.48 8.41
C ARG A 80 9.76 10.84 9.04
N LEU A 81 9.83 10.65 10.35
CA LEU A 81 8.66 10.33 11.16
C LEU A 81 7.79 11.58 11.27
N LEU A 82 6.51 11.43 10.96
CA LEU A 82 5.52 12.50 11.05
C LEU A 82 4.81 12.51 12.41
N ASN A 83 4.63 13.71 12.97
CA ASN A 83 3.87 13.90 14.21
C ASN A 83 3.14 15.26 14.21
N PRO A 84 1.83 15.32 13.96
CA PRO A 84 0.93 14.20 13.70
C PRO A 84 1.23 13.50 12.36
N GLY A 85 1.03 12.19 12.31
CA GLY A 85 1.22 11.38 11.10
C GLY A 85 0.09 11.52 10.10
N LEU A 86 -1.14 11.72 10.59
CA LEU A 86 -2.36 11.89 9.81
C LEU A 86 -3.28 12.88 10.53
N GLN A 87 -3.93 13.73 9.80
CA GLN A 87 -4.96 14.62 10.29
C GLN A 87 -6.30 14.30 9.64
N ILE A 88 -7.36 14.18 10.42
CA ILE A 88 -8.71 13.87 9.92
C ILE A 88 -9.61 15.06 10.23
N ILE A 89 -10.20 15.64 9.19
CA ILE A 89 -11.03 16.83 9.26
C ILE A 89 -12.46 16.49 8.87
N LEU A 90 -13.40 16.81 9.75
CA LEU A 90 -14.84 16.81 9.52
C LEU A 90 -15.34 18.25 9.54
N SER A 91 -16.64 18.47 9.34
CA SER A 91 -17.25 19.82 9.38
C SER A 91 -17.05 20.53 10.73
N ASP A 92 -17.08 19.78 11.82
CA ASP A 92 -17.13 20.26 13.20
C ASP A 92 -16.05 19.64 14.11
N HIS A 93 -15.24 18.73 13.61
CA HIS A 93 -14.18 18.06 14.34
C HIS A 93 -12.87 18.01 13.56
N ARG A 94 -11.76 18.09 14.27
CA ARG A 94 -10.43 17.88 13.72
C ARG A 94 -9.60 17.01 14.66
N VAL A 95 -9.24 15.83 14.18
CA VAL A 95 -8.44 14.86 14.93
C VAL A 95 -7.05 14.76 14.35
N ASP A 96 -6.04 14.96 15.18
CA ASP A 96 -4.64 14.78 14.87
C ASP A 96 -4.18 13.40 15.38
N CYS A 97 -3.85 12.49 14.44
CA CYS A 97 -3.36 11.15 14.76
C CYS A 97 -1.86 11.21 15.06
N PHE A 98 -1.52 11.37 16.34
CA PHE A 98 -0.14 11.45 16.84
C PHE A 98 0.52 10.07 16.95
N HIS A 99 1.84 10.06 16.84
CA HIS A 99 2.65 8.86 17.13
C HIS A 99 2.63 8.50 18.62
N GLY A 100 2.63 9.49 19.51
CA GLY A 100 2.50 9.28 20.95
C GLY A 100 1.08 8.90 21.36
N ARG A 101 0.94 7.78 22.09
CA ARG A 101 -0.38 7.31 22.55
C ARG A 101 -1.09 8.33 23.45
N GLU A 102 -0.36 8.99 24.34
CA GLU A 102 -0.93 9.97 25.26
C GLU A 102 -1.44 11.20 24.51
N GLU A 103 -0.66 11.67 23.52
CA GLU A 103 -1.04 12.80 22.67
C GLU A 103 -2.28 12.47 21.83
N LEU A 104 -2.32 11.28 21.22
CA LEU A 104 -3.47 10.81 20.45
C LEU A 104 -4.73 10.71 21.33
N LEU A 105 -4.63 10.14 22.52
CA LEU A 105 -5.77 10.02 23.44
C LEU A 105 -6.21 11.37 24.01
N HIS A 106 -5.28 12.31 24.21
CA HIS A 106 -5.59 13.68 24.61
C HIS A 106 -6.39 14.38 23.50
N ASP A 107 -5.96 14.27 22.26
CA ASP A 107 -6.65 14.87 21.12
C ASP A 107 -8.05 14.29 20.91
N MET A 108 -8.16 12.96 20.96
CA MET A 108 -9.46 12.25 20.90
C MET A 108 -10.39 12.65 22.05
N LYS A 109 -9.86 12.87 23.25
CA LYS A 109 -10.66 13.34 24.41
C LYS A 109 -11.12 14.80 24.23
N ARG A 110 -10.31 15.63 23.60
CA ARG A 110 -10.69 17.02 23.28
C ARG A 110 -11.88 17.06 22.35
N GLU A 111 -11.86 16.24 21.30
CA GLU A 111 -12.87 16.23 20.25
C GLU A 111 -14.12 15.40 20.64
N PHE A 112 -13.93 14.31 21.41
CA PHE A 112 -14.99 13.37 21.78
C PHE A 112 -14.91 13.02 23.27
N PRO A 113 -15.17 13.97 24.19
CA PRO A 113 -14.99 13.76 25.63
C PRO A 113 -15.82 12.59 26.20
N ASP A 114 -17.04 12.40 25.75
CA ASP A 114 -17.95 11.33 26.19
C ASP A 114 -17.48 9.93 25.79
N TYR A 115 -16.58 9.81 24.84
CA TYR A 115 -16.05 8.55 24.31
C TYR A 115 -14.62 8.26 24.71
N ALA A 116 -13.97 9.13 25.51
CA ALA A 116 -12.55 9.02 25.86
C ALA A 116 -12.16 7.65 26.43
N ASP A 117 -12.94 7.11 27.36
CA ASP A 117 -12.70 5.80 27.98
C ASP A 117 -12.86 4.64 26.98
N VAL A 118 -13.85 4.72 26.09
CA VAL A 118 -14.11 3.70 25.08
C VAL A 118 -12.97 3.68 24.07
N VAL A 119 -12.50 4.85 23.63
CA VAL A 119 -11.38 5.03 22.70
C VAL A 119 -10.08 4.52 23.31
N ASN A 120 -9.78 4.85 24.57
CA ASN A 120 -8.59 4.35 25.26
C ASN A 120 -8.56 2.81 25.34
N LYS A 121 -9.69 2.19 25.70
CA LYS A 121 -9.84 0.73 25.74
C LYS A 121 -9.77 0.12 24.34
N LEU A 122 -10.26 0.81 23.30
CA LEU A 122 -10.18 0.39 21.91
C LEU A 122 -8.72 0.31 21.48
N TYR A 123 -7.93 1.37 21.65
CA TYR A 123 -6.50 1.37 21.29
C TYR A 123 -5.69 0.35 22.10
N SER A 124 -6.09 0.04 23.34
CA SER A 124 -5.46 -1.06 24.10
C SER A 124 -5.64 -2.43 23.43
N SER A 125 -6.83 -2.72 22.87
CA SER A 125 -7.09 -3.96 22.10
C SER A 125 -6.41 -3.91 20.72
N VAL A 126 -6.43 -2.75 20.08
CA VAL A 126 -5.74 -2.50 18.80
C VAL A 126 -4.26 -2.86 18.92
N LEU A 127 -3.56 -2.33 19.92
CA LEU A 127 -2.14 -2.59 20.13
C LEU A 127 -1.83 -4.06 20.46
N LYS A 128 -2.67 -4.74 21.26
CA LYS A 128 -2.48 -6.17 21.54
C LYS A 128 -2.56 -7.03 20.28
N ILE A 129 -3.55 -6.76 19.42
CA ILE A 129 -3.74 -7.51 18.17
C ILE A 129 -2.60 -7.18 17.20
N SER A 130 -2.26 -5.91 17.03
CA SER A 130 -1.22 -5.48 16.06
C SER A 130 0.16 -6.00 16.44
N ASN A 131 0.52 -6.00 17.74
CA ASN A 131 1.80 -6.53 18.22
C ASN A 131 1.93 -8.04 17.92
N LEU A 132 0.85 -8.82 18.06
CA LEU A 132 0.86 -10.24 17.69
C LEU A 132 1.07 -10.44 16.17
N ILE A 133 0.45 -9.59 15.36
CA ILE A 133 0.64 -9.62 13.90
C ILE A 133 2.08 -9.26 13.55
N GLU A 134 2.58 -8.17 14.11
CA GLU A 134 3.95 -7.69 13.87
C GLU A 134 5.00 -8.72 14.29
N GLN A 135 4.88 -9.26 15.52
CA GLN A 135 5.77 -10.31 15.96
C GLN A 135 5.83 -11.47 14.97
N ARG A 136 4.69 -11.88 14.44
CA ARG A 136 4.63 -12.93 13.40
C ARG A 136 5.28 -12.52 12.09
N MET A 137 5.07 -11.27 11.69
CA MET A 137 5.70 -10.74 10.48
C MET A 137 7.22 -10.75 10.62
N MET A 138 7.73 -10.35 11.78
CA MET A 138 9.17 -10.25 12.06
C MET A 138 9.85 -11.60 12.28
N GLU A 139 9.23 -12.53 13.01
CA GLU A 139 9.84 -13.83 13.32
C GLU A 139 9.98 -14.72 12.08
N LYS A 140 9.01 -14.69 11.18
CA LYS A 140 8.88 -15.65 10.07
C LYS A 140 8.89 -15.00 8.70
N LEU A 141 8.89 -13.67 8.60
CA LEU A 141 8.65 -12.92 7.37
C LEU A 141 7.39 -13.42 6.62
N ARG A 142 6.41 -13.92 7.39
CA ARG A 142 5.15 -14.45 6.88
C ARG A 142 4.10 -14.52 7.98
N ILE A 143 2.84 -14.38 7.61
CA ILE A 143 1.71 -14.41 8.54
C ILE A 143 1.20 -15.84 8.74
N TYR A 144 1.19 -16.64 7.68
CA TYR A 144 0.63 -18.01 7.72
C TYR A 144 1.70 -19.05 8.06
N PRO A 145 1.34 -20.06 8.89
CA PRO A 145 2.24 -21.15 9.21
C PRO A 145 2.58 -21.98 7.95
N ALA A 146 3.83 -22.38 7.83
CA ALA A 146 4.30 -23.18 6.71
C ALA A 146 4.33 -24.68 7.01
N ASN A 147 4.37 -25.06 8.29
CA ASN A 147 4.45 -26.44 8.76
C ASN A 147 3.59 -26.63 10.02
N PHE A 148 3.44 -27.89 10.44
CA PHE A 148 2.57 -28.26 11.55
C PHE A 148 3.03 -27.66 12.90
N ASN A 149 4.33 -27.60 13.16
CA ASN A 149 4.84 -27.01 14.41
C ASN A 149 4.57 -25.51 14.51
N GLU A 150 4.71 -24.80 13.39
CA GLU A 150 4.32 -23.39 13.31
C GLU A 150 2.81 -23.21 13.44
N PHE A 151 2.01 -24.13 12.89
CA PHE A 151 0.58 -24.14 13.06
C PHE A 151 0.17 -24.30 14.53
N LEU A 152 0.81 -25.24 15.26
CA LEU A 152 0.61 -25.39 16.71
C LEU A 152 1.01 -24.13 17.49
N SER A 153 2.15 -23.52 17.14
CA SER A 153 2.57 -22.24 17.75
C SER A 153 1.59 -21.11 17.44
N PHE A 154 1.05 -21.07 16.23
CA PHE A 154 0.04 -20.11 15.82
C PHE A 154 -1.27 -20.31 16.59
N LEU A 155 -1.69 -21.55 16.84
CA LEU A 155 -2.90 -21.87 17.62
C LEU A 155 -2.85 -21.28 19.04
N LYS A 156 -1.69 -21.14 19.65
CA LYS A 156 -1.53 -20.53 20.98
C LYS A 156 -1.90 -19.04 21.01
N GLY A 157 -1.72 -18.33 19.92
CA GLY A 157 -2.10 -16.91 19.80
C GLY A 157 -3.58 -16.67 19.48
N ILE A 158 -4.28 -17.68 18.99
CA ILE A 158 -5.67 -17.58 18.55
C ILE A 158 -6.63 -17.11 19.65
N PRO A 159 -6.62 -17.67 20.87
CA PRO A 159 -7.54 -17.24 21.91
C PRO A 159 -7.41 -15.76 22.22
N VAL A 160 -6.20 -15.23 22.24
CA VAL A 160 -5.93 -13.80 22.47
C VAL A 160 -6.49 -12.96 21.33
N ILE A 161 -6.24 -13.35 20.08
CA ILE A 161 -6.75 -12.62 18.90
C ILE A 161 -8.29 -12.63 18.92
N LEU A 162 -8.93 -13.76 19.18
CA LEU A 162 -10.39 -13.86 19.20
C LEU A 162 -11.01 -13.04 20.35
N THR A 163 -10.42 -13.10 21.55
CA THR A 163 -10.90 -12.34 22.71
C THR A 163 -10.78 -10.84 22.48
N GLU A 164 -9.61 -10.38 21.98
CA GLU A 164 -9.40 -8.97 21.72
C GLU A 164 -10.20 -8.49 20.48
N ALA A 165 -10.37 -9.30 19.45
CA ALA A 165 -11.24 -8.99 18.31
C ALA A 165 -12.70 -8.85 18.70
N TYR A 166 -13.20 -9.73 19.58
CA TYR A 166 -14.54 -9.60 20.15
C TYR A 166 -14.68 -8.30 20.97
N SER A 167 -13.68 -8.02 21.82
CA SER A 167 -13.62 -6.81 22.62
C SER A 167 -13.59 -5.55 21.74
N LEU A 168 -12.79 -5.55 20.69
CA LEU A 168 -12.71 -4.48 19.68
C LEU A 168 -14.05 -4.28 18.98
N SER A 169 -14.67 -5.35 18.47
CA SER A 169 -15.98 -5.28 17.81
C SER A 169 -17.07 -4.70 18.72
N ARG A 170 -17.06 -5.04 20.01
CA ARG A 170 -18.02 -4.50 21.00
C ARG A 170 -17.82 -3.00 21.21
N ARG A 171 -16.57 -2.53 21.25
CA ARG A 171 -16.23 -1.11 21.40
C ARG A 171 -16.58 -0.32 20.13
N LEU A 172 -16.29 -0.87 18.96
CA LEU A 172 -16.69 -0.25 17.68
C LEU A 172 -18.22 -0.12 17.56
N LYS A 173 -18.98 -1.08 18.07
CA LYS A 173 -20.45 -0.94 18.16
C LYS A 173 -20.88 0.19 19.10
N SER A 174 -20.14 0.45 20.17
CA SER A 174 -20.41 1.61 21.05
C SER A 174 -20.08 2.92 20.34
N ILE A 175 -18.96 2.98 19.61
CA ILE A 175 -18.53 4.14 18.83
C ILE A 175 -19.51 4.41 17.68
N ALA A 176 -20.11 3.39 17.09
CA ALA A 176 -21.11 3.52 16.02
C ALA A 176 -22.36 4.35 16.40
N LYS A 177 -22.53 4.66 17.68
CA LYS A 177 -23.58 5.59 18.14
C LYS A 177 -23.24 7.07 17.87
N ASN A 178 -21.97 7.39 17.63
CA ASN A 178 -21.50 8.71 17.22
C ASN A 178 -21.03 8.66 15.76
N PRO A 179 -21.76 9.24 14.81
CA PRO A 179 -21.40 9.23 13.40
C PRO A 179 -20.03 9.84 13.14
N SER A 180 -19.73 11.02 13.68
CA SER A 180 -18.47 11.73 13.46
C SER A 180 -17.26 10.89 13.92
N LEU A 181 -17.31 10.33 15.13
CA LEU A 181 -16.24 9.47 15.64
C LEU A 181 -16.08 8.18 14.82
N THR A 182 -17.20 7.62 14.32
CA THR A 182 -17.15 6.47 13.42
C THR A 182 -16.40 6.81 12.14
N ARG A 183 -16.66 7.97 11.54
CA ARG A 183 -15.98 8.42 10.33
C ARG A 183 -14.49 8.64 10.55
N VAL A 184 -14.06 9.09 11.73
CA VAL A 184 -12.64 9.20 12.08
C VAL A 184 -11.95 7.83 11.92
N PHE A 185 -12.46 6.79 12.56
CA PHE A 185 -11.88 5.45 12.47
C PHE A 185 -12.00 4.81 11.07
N GLU A 186 -13.09 5.09 10.36
CA GLU A 186 -13.23 4.65 8.97
C GLU A 186 -12.21 5.32 8.05
N ALA A 187 -11.97 6.63 8.19
CA ALA A 187 -10.98 7.36 7.40
C ALA A 187 -9.56 6.89 7.69
N GLU A 188 -9.19 6.77 8.98
CA GLU A 188 -7.89 6.24 9.39
C GLU A 188 -7.62 4.87 8.75
N ARG A 189 -8.57 3.94 8.88
CA ARG A 189 -8.44 2.62 8.27
C ARG A 189 -8.43 2.68 6.74
N ALA A 190 -9.29 3.48 6.12
CA ALA A 190 -9.39 3.57 4.67
C ALA A 190 -8.09 4.06 4.02
N ILE A 191 -7.34 4.92 4.68
CA ILE A 191 -6.07 5.44 4.17
C ILE A 191 -4.93 4.45 4.42
N LEU A 192 -4.87 3.86 5.59
CA LEU A 192 -3.75 3.03 6.05
C LEU A 192 -3.88 1.54 5.68
N SER A 193 -5.00 1.13 5.08
CA SER A 193 -5.25 -0.23 4.61
C SER A 193 -5.73 -0.21 3.16
N ASN A 194 -5.42 -1.25 2.40
CA ASN A 194 -5.96 -1.48 1.07
C ASN A 194 -7.25 -2.31 1.10
N SER A 195 -7.84 -2.55 2.29
CA SER A 195 -9.13 -3.22 2.46
C SER A 195 -10.27 -2.21 2.52
N SER A 196 -11.35 -2.46 1.78
CA SER A 196 -12.60 -1.71 1.84
C SER A 196 -13.64 -2.33 2.78
N ASP A 197 -13.28 -3.41 3.48
CA ASP A 197 -14.20 -4.10 4.40
C ASP A 197 -14.59 -3.21 5.58
N ASN A 198 -15.72 -3.50 6.21
CA ASN A 198 -16.18 -2.75 7.37
C ASN A 198 -15.25 -2.92 8.58
N LEU A 199 -15.21 -1.92 9.48
CA LEU A 199 -14.42 -1.95 10.73
C LEU A 199 -14.76 -3.14 11.64
N ASN A 200 -15.97 -3.65 11.55
CA ASN A 200 -16.53 -4.66 12.44
C ASN A 200 -16.43 -6.09 11.87
N GLY A 201 -16.48 -7.08 12.73
CA GLY A 201 -16.65 -8.48 12.38
C GLY A 201 -15.36 -9.25 12.13
N VAL A 202 -15.36 -10.10 11.11
CA VAL A 202 -14.29 -11.06 10.81
C VAL A 202 -12.94 -10.38 10.49
N PHE A 203 -12.97 -9.12 10.06
CA PHE A 203 -11.79 -8.32 9.69
C PHE A 203 -11.22 -7.47 10.83
N ALA A 204 -11.66 -7.70 12.08
CA ALA A 204 -11.21 -6.92 13.23
C ALA A 204 -9.68 -6.90 13.41
N ALA A 205 -8.97 -7.97 13.05
CA ALA A 205 -7.52 -8.03 13.17
C ALA A 205 -6.81 -7.12 12.15
N SER A 206 -7.26 -7.10 10.88
CA SER A 206 -6.69 -6.19 9.88
C SER A 206 -7.07 -4.73 10.15
N SER A 207 -8.29 -4.48 10.65
CA SER A 207 -8.69 -3.14 11.10
C SER A 207 -7.84 -2.68 12.29
N ALA A 208 -7.60 -3.57 13.27
CA ALA A 208 -6.71 -3.26 14.40
C ALA A 208 -5.29 -2.94 13.93
N TYR A 209 -4.77 -3.67 12.93
CA TYR A 209 -3.46 -3.39 12.37
C TYR A 209 -3.40 -2.00 11.76
N ALA A 210 -4.34 -1.65 10.89
CA ALA A 210 -4.42 -0.33 10.27
C ALA A 210 -4.53 0.81 11.31
N LEU A 211 -5.43 0.67 12.30
CA LEU A 211 -5.60 1.64 13.38
C LEU A 211 -4.39 1.72 14.35
N SER A 212 -3.45 0.79 14.30
CA SER A 212 -2.21 0.88 15.08
C SER A 212 -1.11 1.66 14.38
N LEU A 213 -1.20 1.87 13.08
CA LEU A 213 -0.12 2.43 12.27
C LEU A 213 0.28 3.85 12.66
N PRO A 214 -0.61 4.80 13.02
CA PRO A 214 -0.19 6.09 13.54
C PRO A 214 0.68 5.96 14.80
N LEU A 215 0.32 5.07 15.74
CA LEU A 215 1.08 4.81 16.96
C LEU A 215 2.42 4.09 16.70
N ARG A 216 2.55 3.42 15.57
CA ARG A 216 3.79 2.73 15.15
C ARG A 216 4.69 3.62 14.30
N GLY A 217 4.18 4.74 13.84
CA GLY A 217 4.84 5.75 13.03
C GLY A 217 4.39 5.74 11.58
N LEU A 218 3.98 6.92 11.13
CA LEU A 218 3.77 7.23 9.72
C LEU A 218 4.97 8.07 9.26
N TYR A 219 5.49 7.72 8.10
CA TYR A 219 6.69 8.30 7.55
C TYR A 219 6.43 8.89 6.18
N HIS A 220 7.26 9.83 5.80
CA HIS A 220 7.37 10.25 4.43
C HIS A 220 8.83 10.47 4.05
N HIS A 221 9.16 10.35 2.78
CA HIS A 221 10.47 10.72 2.25
C HIS A 221 10.40 12.14 1.68
N VAL A 222 11.31 13.02 2.10
CA VAL A 222 11.32 14.44 1.72
C VAL A 222 11.29 14.60 0.19
N GLY A 223 12.16 13.90 -0.53
CA GLY A 223 12.22 13.89 -2.00
C GLY A 223 11.12 13.07 -2.70
N GLY A 224 10.18 12.47 -1.96
CA GLY A 224 9.10 11.63 -2.49
C GLY A 224 9.43 10.13 -2.54
N ASN A 225 8.42 9.33 -2.90
CA ASN A 225 8.49 7.86 -2.82
C ASN A 225 9.47 7.22 -3.82
N GLU A 226 9.86 7.94 -4.90
CA GLU A 226 10.85 7.44 -5.87
C GLU A 226 12.22 7.19 -5.23
N ALA A 227 12.57 7.94 -4.19
CA ALA A 227 13.84 7.74 -3.48
C ALA A 227 13.93 6.34 -2.87
N LEU A 228 12.88 5.88 -2.18
CA LEU A 228 12.82 4.52 -1.63
C LEU A 228 12.89 3.45 -2.73
N VAL A 229 12.15 3.67 -3.82
CA VAL A 229 12.17 2.77 -4.99
C VAL A 229 13.57 2.75 -5.62
N GLY A 230 14.23 3.90 -5.70
CA GLY A 230 15.61 4.05 -6.18
C GLY A 230 16.61 3.27 -5.34
N LEU A 231 16.50 3.30 -4.01
CA LEU A 231 17.35 2.51 -3.10
C LEU A 231 17.21 1.01 -3.35
N LEU A 232 15.98 0.53 -3.48
CA LEU A 232 15.72 -0.90 -3.77
C LEU A 232 16.19 -1.30 -5.18
N LYS A 233 16.01 -0.44 -6.18
CA LYS A 233 16.56 -0.66 -7.55
C LYS A 233 18.08 -0.73 -7.52
N SER A 234 18.74 0.19 -6.84
CA SER A 234 20.20 0.22 -6.70
C SER A 234 20.71 -1.04 -5.98
N ALA A 235 20.07 -1.49 -4.92
CA ALA A 235 20.44 -2.72 -4.24
C ALA A 235 20.22 -3.97 -5.11
N PHE A 236 19.15 -3.99 -5.91
CA PHE A 236 18.90 -5.04 -6.90
C PHE A 236 20.00 -5.12 -7.96
N GLU A 237 20.35 -3.99 -8.58
CA GLU A 237 21.37 -3.91 -9.62
C GLU A 237 22.77 -4.19 -9.05
N ALA A 238 23.12 -3.63 -7.89
CA ALA A 238 24.39 -3.90 -7.20
C ALA A 238 24.58 -5.39 -6.85
N SER A 239 23.48 -6.10 -6.64
CA SER A 239 23.47 -7.57 -6.42
C SER A 239 23.48 -8.38 -7.72
N GLY A 240 23.74 -7.75 -8.88
CA GLY A 240 23.77 -8.40 -10.19
C GLY A 240 22.39 -8.70 -10.79
N GLY A 241 21.36 -8.02 -10.34
CA GLY A 241 20.02 -8.09 -10.93
C GLY A 241 19.92 -7.37 -12.29
N HIS A 242 19.12 -7.90 -13.19
CA HIS A 242 18.91 -7.33 -14.54
C HIS A 242 17.50 -6.74 -14.65
N LEU A 243 17.40 -5.42 -14.79
CA LEU A 243 16.12 -4.73 -15.07
C LEU A 243 15.89 -4.68 -16.59
N ILE A 244 14.82 -5.29 -17.06
CA ILE A 244 14.39 -5.27 -18.47
C ILE A 244 13.11 -4.43 -18.54
N LYS A 245 13.25 -3.20 -19.04
CA LYS A 245 12.17 -2.20 -19.12
C LYS A 245 11.35 -2.37 -20.39
N ASN A 246 10.11 -1.84 -20.35
CA ASN A 246 9.19 -1.80 -21.49
C ASN A 246 9.02 -3.16 -22.19
N SER A 247 8.98 -4.24 -21.40
CA SER A 247 8.90 -5.61 -21.87
C SER A 247 7.52 -6.20 -21.65
N SER A 248 6.87 -6.66 -22.72
CA SER A 248 5.59 -7.36 -22.62
C SER A 248 5.79 -8.87 -22.75
N VAL A 249 5.21 -9.63 -21.84
CA VAL A 249 5.22 -11.10 -21.89
C VAL A 249 4.13 -11.56 -22.85
N MET A 250 4.53 -12.25 -23.91
CA MET A 250 3.64 -12.74 -24.98
C MET A 250 3.21 -14.20 -24.75
N ARG A 251 4.10 -15.01 -24.17
CA ARG A 251 3.83 -16.44 -23.91
C ARG A 251 4.64 -16.91 -22.70
N ILE A 252 4.04 -17.80 -21.92
CA ILE A 252 4.70 -18.49 -20.81
C ILE A 252 4.56 -20.00 -21.03
N THR A 253 5.68 -20.70 -21.13
CA THR A 253 5.73 -22.17 -21.19
C THR A 253 6.32 -22.69 -19.88
N VAL A 254 5.58 -23.57 -19.21
CA VAL A 254 5.98 -24.12 -17.91
C VAL A 254 6.26 -25.61 -18.04
N GLY A 255 7.51 -25.99 -17.81
CA GLY A 255 8.00 -27.36 -17.80
C GLY A 255 8.86 -27.65 -16.57
N LYS A 256 10.04 -28.27 -16.76
CA LYS A 256 11.07 -28.36 -15.71
C LYS A 256 11.64 -26.96 -15.34
N GLY A 257 11.69 -26.06 -16.29
CA GLY A 257 11.94 -24.63 -16.16
C GLY A 257 10.75 -23.82 -16.68
N ILE A 258 10.97 -22.55 -16.93
CA ILE A 258 10.01 -21.60 -17.47
C ILE A 258 10.66 -20.90 -18.65
N ASP A 259 10.00 -20.94 -19.79
CA ASP A 259 10.35 -20.17 -20.97
C ASP A 259 9.35 -19.05 -21.16
N LEU A 260 9.85 -17.84 -21.37
CA LEU A 260 9.08 -16.62 -21.61
C LEU A 260 9.46 -16.07 -22.97
N ASP A 261 8.46 -15.91 -23.84
CA ASP A 261 8.61 -15.10 -25.05
C ASP A 261 8.24 -13.66 -24.70
N ILE A 262 9.20 -12.76 -24.75
CA ILE A 262 9.02 -11.34 -24.41
C ILE A 262 9.22 -10.46 -25.63
N SER A 263 8.38 -9.43 -25.76
CA SER A 263 8.57 -8.34 -26.70
C SER A 263 9.25 -7.19 -25.97
N VAL A 264 10.35 -6.70 -26.49
CA VAL A 264 11.10 -5.54 -25.99
C VAL A 264 11.14 -4.51 -27.11
N PRO A 265 10.99 -3.19 -26.84
CA PRO A 265 11.19 -2.17 -27.85
C PRO A 265 12.53 -2.36 -28.58
N GLU A 266 12.57 -2.16 -29.86
CA GLU A 266 13.77 -2.21 -30.71
C GLU A 266 14.41 -3.62 -30.87
N ALA A 267 13.80 -4.69 -30.31
CA ALA A 267 14.29 -6.06 -30.49
C ALA A 267 13.20 -6.99 -31.04
N ALA A 268 13.63 -7.99 -31.83
CA ALA A 268 12.76 -9.11 -32.18
C ALA A 268 12.30 -9.85 -30.91
N LEU A 269 11.21 -10.64 -31.05
CA LEU A 269 10.72 -11.50 -29.98
C LEU A 269 11.88 -12.25 -29.33
N THR A 270 12.11 -11.99 -28.05
CA THR A 270 13.26 -12.55 -27.32
C THR A 270 12.78 -13.63 -26.38
N GLN A 271 13.41 -14.80 -26.44
CA GLN A 271 13.13 -15.89 -25.51
C GLN A 271 14.05 -15.80 -24.28
N VAL A 272 13.43 -15.82 -23.10
CA VAL A 272 14.13 -15.80 -21.81
C VAL A 272 13.77 -17.04 -21.02
N HIS A 273 14.79 -17.68 -20.45
CA HIS A 273 14.63 -18.92 -19.70
C HIS A 273 14.96 -18.72 -18.21
N ALA A 274 14.12 -19.27 -17.32
CA ALA A 274 14.31 -19.26 -15.87
C ALA A 274 13.86 -20.56 -15.20
N ARG A 275 14.32 -20.76 -13.97
CA ARG A 275 13.84 -21.85 -13.11
C ARG A 275 12.55 -21.51 -12.40
N TYR A 276 12.43 -20.27 -11.94
CA TYR A 276 11.28 -19.78 -11.18
C TYR A 276 10.72 -18.50 -11.79
N LEU A 277 9.42 -18.32 -11.60
CA LEU A 277 8.69 -17.13 -12.00
C LEU A 277 7.95 -16.56 -10.78
N ILE A 278 8.11 -15.25 -10.56
CA ILE A 278 7.25 -14.48 -9.66
C ILE A 278 6.45 -13.50 -10.49
N VAL A 279 5.16 -13.43 -10.21
CA VAL A 279 4.24 -12.57 -10.93
C VAL A 279 3.62 -11.58 -9.96
N SER A 280 3.82 -10.29 -10.21
CA SER A 280 3.25 -9.18 -9.46
C SER A 280 2.55 -8.21 -10.42
N THR A 281 1.67 -8.73 -11.25
CA THR A 281 0.79 -8.00 -12.17
C THR A 281 -0.62 -8.57 -12.09
N LYS A 282 -1.56 -8.04 -12.86
CA LYS A 282 -2.95 -8.54 -12.90
C LYS A 282 -2.95 -10.05 -13.21
N TRP A 283 -3.45 -10.82 -12.26
CA TRP A 283 -3.46 -12.28 -12.35
C TRP A 283 -4.19 -12.78 -13.61
N GLU A 284 -5.26 -12.12 -14.02
CA GLU A 284 -6.03 -12.46 -15.20
C GLU A 284 -5.14 -12.47 -16.46
N LYS A 285 -4.26 -11.47 -16.58
CA LYS A 285 -3.29 -11.37 -17.68
C LYS A 285 -2.33 -12.53 -17.67
N VAL A 286 -1.72 -12.81 -16.53
CA VAL A 286 -0.79 -13.94 -16.42
C VAL A 286 -1.50 -15.27 -16.60
N ARG A 287 -2.72 -15.38 -16.07
CA ARG A 287 -3.51 -16.60 -16.20
C ARG A 287 -3.82 -16.93 -17.65
N SER A 288 -4.07 -15.95 -18.50
CA SER A 288 -4.29 -16.18 -19.93
C SER A 288 -3.07 -16.72 -20.66
N LEU A 289 -1.88 -16.43 -20.14
CA LEU A 289 -0.59 -16.86 -20.69
C LEU A 289 -0.10 -18.23 -20.14
N LEU A 290 -0.68 -18.69 -19.03
CA LEU A 290 -0.32 -19.99 -18.41
C LEU A 290 -1.14 -21.14 -19.00
N PRO A 291 -0.60 -22.39 -18.97
CA PRO A 291 -1.35 -23.56 -19.42
C PRO A 291 -2.65 -23.75 -18.62
N GLY A 292 -3.74 -24.06 -19.30
CA GLY A 292 -5.05 -24.33 -18.72
C GLY A 292 -5.10 -25.58 -17.83
N GLY A 293 -6.14 -25.71 -16.99
CA GLY A 293 -6.41 -26.96 -16.29
C GLY A 293 -7.15 -26.87 -14.96
N ARG A 294 -7.69 -28.00 -14.50
CA ARG A 294 -8.45 -28.09 -13.22
C ARG A 294 -7.64 -27.64 -11.98
N LYS A 295 -6.30 -27.68 -12.04
CA LYS A 295 -5.40 -27.29 -10.95
C LYS A 295 -5.58 -25.81 -10.55
N PHE A 296 -5.90 -24.95 -11.51
CA PHE A 296 -6.07 -23.52 -11.26
C PHE A 296 -7.44 -23.15 -10.68
N ARG A 297 -8.46 -24.00 -10.82
CA ARG A 297 -9.84 -23.69 -10.44
C ARG A 297 -10.00 -23.21 -8.99
N ARG A 298 -9.32 -23.84 -8.04
CA ARG A 298 -9.35 -23.43 -6.62
C ARG A 298 -8.68 -22.07 -6.39
N MET A 299 -7.61 -21.79 -7.12
CA MET A 299 -6.90 -20.54 -7.02
C MET A 299 -7.73 -19.41 -7.65
N GLU A 300 -8.31 -19.64 -8.82
CA GLU A 300 -9.23 -18.69 -9.46
C GLU A 300 -10.43 -18.37 -8.57
N GLN A 301 -10.99 -19.37 -7.90
CA GLN A 301 -12.04 -19.16 -6.92
C GLN A 301 -11.58 -18.24 -5.76
N LYS A 302 -10.38 -18.46 -5.22
CA LYS A 302 -9.83 -17.61 -4.17
C LYS A 302 -9.54 -16.19 -4.66
N LEU A 303 -9.01 -16.02 -5.85
CA LEU A 303 -8.76 -14.71 -6.45
C LEU A 303 -10.04 -13.93 -6.71
N LYS A 304 -11.13 -14.61 -7.12
CA LYS A 304 -12.45 -13.98 -7.26
C LYS A 304 -13.04 -13.47 -5.94
N LEU A 305 -12.53 -13.95 -4.80
CA LEU A 305 -12.95 -13.47 -3.47
C LEU A 305 -12.30 -12.12 -3.11
N VAL A 306 -11.17 -11.80 -3.73
CA VAL A 306 -10.48 -10.50 -3.59
C VAL A 306 -10.66 -9.73 -4.88
N ARG A 307 -11.43 -8.65 -4.83
CA ARG A 307 -11.68 -7.82 -6.01
C ARG A 307 -11.55 -6.35 -5.64
N PRO A 308 -11.05 -5.52 -6.55
CA PRO A 308 -11.05 -4.08 -6.33
C PRO A 308 -12.50 -3.58 -6.28
N THR A 309 -12.76 -2.67 -5.37
CA THR A 309 -14.07 -2.03 -5.15
C THR A 309 -14.00 -0.52 -5.25
N TYR A 310 -12.82 0.04 -4.98
CA TYR A 310 -12.57 1.46 -5.14
C TYR A 310 -11.22 1.69 -5.77
N TYR A 311 -11.18 2.68 -6.64
CA TYR A 311 -10.02 3.07 -7.44
C TYR A 311 -9.63 4.50 -7.09
N PRO A 312 -8.36 4.78 -6.78
CA PRO A 312 -7.94 6.15 -6.52
C PRO A 312 -7.90 6.96 -7.82
N PHE A 313 -8.41 8.18 -7.73
CA PHE A 313 -8.19 9.24 -8.69
C PHE A 313 -7.50 10.39 -7.95
N THR A 314 -6.35 10.85 -8.44
CA THR A 314 -5.53 11.87 -7.78
C THR A 314 -5.43 13.11 -8.65
N LEU A 315 -5.80 14.25 -8.09
CA LEU A 315 -5.60 15.57 -8.67
C LEU A 315 -4.29 16.15 -8.14
N HIS A 316 -3.37 16.49 -9.05
CA HIS A 316 -2.08 17.07 -8.71
C HIS A 316 -2.08 18.57 -8.97
N MET A 317 -1.64 19.36 -7.99
CA MET A 317 -1.60 20.82 -8.09
C MET A 317 -0.40 21.42 -7.37
N GLY A 318 0.15 22.49 -7.94
CA GLY A 318 1.14 23.34 -7.31
C GLY A 318 0.46 24.57 -6.73
N VAL A 319 0.74 24.90 -5.47
CA VAL A 319 0.10 26.01 -4.76
C VAL A 319 1.13 26.88 -4.05
N LEU A 320 0.82 28.16 -3.87
CA LEU A 320 1.60 29.06 -3.02
C LEU A 320 1.47 28.63 -1.57
N GLU A 321 2.56 28.61 -0.84
CA GLU A 321 2.62 28.17 0.56
C GLU A 321 1.63 28.90 1.48
N ARG A 322 1.34 30.18 1.20
CA ARG A 322 0.44 31.01 1.99
C ARG A 322 -0.99 30.48 2.13
N CYS A 323 -1.44 29.59 1.21
CA CYS A 323 -2.78 28.98 1.32
C CYS A 323 -2.82 27.74 2.21
N ILE A 324 -1.66 27.22 2.61
CA ILE A 324 -1.59 26.04 3.48
C ILE A 324 -1.60 26.51 4.94
N PRO A 325 -2.60 26.15 5.74
CA PRO A 325 -2.64 26.46 7.16
C PRO A 325 -1.39 25.95 7.89
N GLU A 326 -0.83 26.76 8.77
CA GLU A 326 0.45 26.45 9.45
C GLU A 326 0.43 25.11 10.21
N ARG A 327 -0.72 24.74 10.78
CA ARG A 327 -0.90 23.49 11.54
C ARG A 327 -1.46 22.34 10.69
N MET A 328 -1.47 22.48 9.38
CA MET A 328 -1.93 21.40 8.51
C MET A 328 -0.85 20.33 8.38
N ALA A 329 -1.23 19.08 8.63
CA ALA A 329 -0.31 17.94 8.54
C ALA A 329 0.08 17.65 7.07
N THR A 330 1.19 16.93 6.87
CA THR A 330 1.61 16.42 5.56
C THR A 330 0.54 15.55 4.91
N TYR A 331 -0.14 14.73 5.72
CA TYR A 331 -1.24 13.88 5.28
C TYR A 331 -2.53 14.26 5.96
N VAL A 332 -3.57 14.54 5.18
CA VAL A 332 -4.87 14.98 5.67
C VAL A 332 -5.99 14.19 5.00
N ALA A 333 -6.95 13.73 5.80
CA ALA A 333 -8.21 13.17 5.32
C ALA A 333 -9.34 14.16 5.55
N ILE A 334 -9.98 14.63 4.51
CA ILE A 334 -11.12 15.54 4.58
C ILE A 334 -12.39 14.74 4.30
N ILE A 335 -13.28 14.65 5.27
CA ILE A 335 -14.58 13.96 5.14
C ILE A 335 -15.60 14.99 4.65
N ILE A 336 -16.21 14.73 3.49
CA ILE A 336 -17.13 15.66 2.83
C ILE A 336 -18.45 15.74 3.58
N ASP A 337 -19.02 14.59 3.96
CA ASP A 337 -20.29 14.47 4.69
C ASP A 337 -20.16 13.39 5.78
N GLN A 338 -20.25 13.80 7.03
CA GLN A 338 -20.15 12.90 8.18
C GLN A 338 -21.30 11.91 8.31
N ASN A 339 -22.42 12.12 7.62
CA ASN A 339 -23.56 11.22 7.63
C ASN A 339 -23.46 10.09 6.61
N ARG A 340 -22.49 10.17 5.67
CA ARG A 340 -22.24 9.15 4.64
C ARG A 340 -21.02 8.29 5.02
N PRO A 341 -20.95 7.02 4.59
CA PRO A 341 -19.73 6.20 4.71
C PRO A 341 -18.53 6.86 4.04
N VAL A 342 -17.34 6.70 4.63
CA VAL A 342 -16.10 7.33 4.12
C VAL A 342 -15.76 6.86 2.70
N MET A 343 -15.94 5.58 2.42
CA MET A 343 -15.60 4.99 1.11
C MET A 343 -16.69 5.16 0.04
N ASP A 344 -17.65 6.02 0.24
CA ASP A 344 -18.71 6.32 -0.75
C ASP A 344 -18.45 7.67 -1.44
N ASP A 345 -17.29 7.81 -2.07
CA ASP A 345 -16.77 9.06 -2.68
C ASP A 345 -16.82 10.24 -1.69
N ASN A 346 -16.57 9.96 -0.43
CA ASN A 346 -16.84 10.86 0.68
C ASN A 346 -15.60 11.26 1.48
N VAL A 347 -14.41 10.90 1.00
CA VAL A 347 -13.15 11.35 1.57
C VAL A 347 -12.21 11.85 0.48
N VAL A 348 -11.66 13.04 0.70
CA VAL A 348 -10.52 13.55 -0.06
C VAL A 348 -9.27 13.40 0.80
N PHE A 349 -8.36 12.57 0.35
CA PHE A 349 -7.08 12.37 1.01
C PHE A 349 -6.02 13.26 0.37
N VAL A 350 -5.33 14.07 1.16
CA VAL A 350 -4.39 15.08 0.70
C VAL A 350 -2.99 14.76 1.20
N GLU A 351 -2.01 14.78 0.30
CA GLU A 351 -0.58 14.84 0.59
C GLU A 351 -0.07 16.23 0.25
N ILE A 352 0.72 16.82 1.15
CA ILE A 352 1.36 18.13 0.96
C ILE A 352 2.87 17.94 1.11
N SER A 353 3.66 18.39 0.14
CA SER A 353 5.12 18.34 0.23
C SER A 353 5.65 19.16 1.41
N ASP A 354 6.85 18.87 1.88
CA ASP A 354 7.49 19.68 2.94
C ASP A 354 7.76 21.11 2.51
N ARG A 355 7.86 22.01 3.49
CA ARG A 355 8.34 23.38 3.28
C ARG A 355 9.77 23.34 2.74
N ASP A 356 10.05 24.26 1.84
CA ASP A 356 11.40 24.45 1.26
C ASP A 356 12.04 23.23 0.63
N CYS A 357 11.25 22.17 0.34
CA CYS A 357 11.71 21.00 -0.40
C CYS A 357 11.82 21.31 -1.89
N LYS A 358 13.01 21.76 -2.32
CA LYS A 358 13.29 22.16 -3.72
C LYS A 358 13.14 21.01 -4.71
N GLU A 359 13.21 19.77 -4.25
CA GLU A 359 13.02 18.56 -5.07
C GLU A 359 11.56 18.33 -5.40
N ARG A 360 10.64 18.85 -4.56
CA ARG A 360 9.19 18.67 -4.70
C ARG A 360 8.48 19.91 -5.25
N ALA A 361 8.95 21.12 -4.93
CA ALA A 361 8.30 22.36 -5.36
C ALA A 361 9.29 23.54 -5.43
N PRO A 362 9.02 24.56 -6.27
CA PRO A 362 9.78 25.81 -6.25
C PRO A 362 9.68 26.52 -4.88
N VAL A 363 10.66 27.39 -4.58
CA VAL A 363 10.72 28.12 -3.31
C VAL A 363 9.43 28.94 -3.07
N GLY A 364 8.88 28.86 -1.87
CA GLY A 364 7.63 29.52 -1.46
C GLY A 364 6.36 28.86 -2.02
N LYS A 365 6.49 27.66 -2.61
CA LYS A 365 5.40 26.87 -3.17
C LYS A 365 5.39 25.45 -2.62
N ARG A 366 4.28 24.75 -2.77
CA ARG A 366 4.08 23.38 -2.29
C ARG A 366 3.43 22.52 -3.37
N ALA A 367 3.89 21.28 -3.50
CA ALA A 367 3.20 20.25 -4.27
C ALA A 367 2.08 19.64 -3.41
N LEU A 368 0.88 19.59 -3.95
CA LEU A 368 -0.31 19.06 -3.30
C LEU A 368 -0.95 18.00 -4.19
N SER A 369 -1.16 16.82 -3.63
CA SER A 369 -1.85 15.70 -4.28
C SER A 369 -3.13 15.40 -3.52
N ALA A 370 -4.29 15.45 -4.19
CA ALA A 370 -5.59 15.20 -3.58
C ALA A 370 -6.26 13.98 -4.23
N THR A 371 -6.46 12.94 -3.44
CA THR A 371 -6.98 11.63 -3.89
C THR A 371 -8.41 11.41 -3.40
N ILE A 372 -9.29 11.03 -4.30
CA ILE A 372 -10.63 10.52 -4.00
C ILE A 372 -10.73 9.06 -4.46
N PHE A 373 -11.56 8.26 -3.80
CA PHE A 373 -11.73 6.83 -4.13
C PHE A 373 -13.06 6.61 -4.85
N LEU A 374 -12.99 6.26 -6.14
CA LEU A 374 -14.13 6.05 -7.03
C LEU A 374 -14.58 4.59 -7.00
N LYS A 375 -15.88 4.32 -7.08
CA LYS A 375 -16.44 2.96 -7.25
C LYS A 375 -16.12 2.39 -8.62
N GLU A 376 -16.07 3.25 -9.64
CA GLU A 376 -15.79 2.86 -11.01
C GLU A 376 -14.32 3.05 -11.33
N ASN A 377 -13.79 2.13 -12.14
CA ASN A 377 -12.40 2.23 -12.59
C ASN A 377 -12.25 3.46 -13.51
N PRO A 378 -11.26 4.35 -13.33
CA PRO A 378 -10.97 5.47 -14.21
C PRO A 378 -10.82 5.11 -15.69
N LEU A 379 -10.48 3.85 -16.01
CA LEU A 379 -10.47 3.34 -17.39
C LEU A 379 -11.87 3.22 -18.01
N ALA A 380 -12.90 3.07 -17.22
CA ALA A 380 -14.29 2.95 -17.67
C ALA A 380 -15.03 4.30 -17.73
N LEU A 381 -14.46 5.34 -17.10
CA LEU A 381 -15.05 6.68 -17.05
C LEU A 381 -14.60 7.54 -18.25
N THR A 382 -15.45 8.45 -18.66
CA THR A 382 -15.12 9.45 -19.70
C THR A 382 -14.18 10.53 -19.15
N ASN A 383 -13.60 11.35 -20.00
CA ASN A 383 -12.79 12.49 -19.55
C ASN A 383 -13.66 13.54 -18.84
N ASP A 384 -14.91 13.69 -19.22
CA ASP A 384 -15.82 14.67 -18.63
C ASP A 384 -16.26 14.22 -17.23
N ASP A 385 -16.57 12.93 -17.04
CA ASP A 385 -16.82 12.37 -15.69
C ASP A 385 -15.64 12.65 -14.73
N LEU A 386 -14.40 12.46 -15.20
CA LEU A 386 -13.20 12.69 -14.37
C LEU A 386 -12.91 14.19 -14.18
N LYS A 387 -13.32 15.07 -15.09
CA LYS A 387 -13.27 16.53 -14.85
C LYS A 387 -14.28 16.95 -13.77
N ASP A 388 -15.50 16.38 -13.80
CA ASP A 388 -16.51 16.64 -12.77
C ASP A 388 -16.02 16.18 -11.39
N VAL A 389 -15.39 14.99 -11.31
CA VAL A 389 -14.73 14.52 -10.09
C VAL A 389 -13.63 15.49 -9.64
N SER A 390 -12.80 15.99 -10.57
CA SER A 390 -11.76 16.98 -10.27
C SER A 390 -12.34 18.27 -9.68
N GLN A 391 -13.49 18.72 -10.19
CA GLN A 391 -14.19 19.89 -9.66
C GLN A 391 -14.71 19.64 -8.24
N VAL A 392 -15.27 18.47 -7.96
CA VAL A 392 -15.70 18.08 -6.59
C VAL A 392 -14.51 18.12 -5.61
N VAL A 393 -13.38 17.54 -5.99
CA VAL A 393 -12.16 17.54 -5.19
C VAL A 393 -11.69 18.98 -4.93
N PHE A 394 -11.61 19.79 -5.99
CA PHE A 394 -11.16 21.18 -5.88
C PHE A 394 -12.07 22.03 -4.98
N CYS A 395 -13.40 21.96 -5.19
CA CYS A 395 -14.37 22.67 -4.34
C CYS A 395 -14.36 22.18 -2.88
N THR A 396 -14.02 20.91 -2.64
CA THR A 396 -13.85 20.41 -1.27
C THR A 396 -12.63 21.04 -0.62
N LEU A 397 -11.51 21.11 -1.33
CA LEU A 397 -10.29 21.74 -0.82
C LEU A 397 -10.45 23.24 -0.55
N GLU A 398 -11.18 23.97 -1.39
CA GLU A 398 -11.45 25.41 -1.20
C GLU A 398 -12.10 25.73 0.17
N LYS A 399 -12.84 24.79 0.75
CA LYS A 399 -13.46 24.97 2.07
C LYS A 399 -12.45 24.96 3.22
N PHE A 400 -11.31 24.33 3.03
CA PHE A 400 -10.30 24.10 4.07
C PHE A 400 -8.97 24.81 3.81
N LEU A 401 -8.70 25.16 2.56
CA LEU A 401 -7.52 25.91 2.13
C LEU A 401 -7.93 27.33 1.76
N PRO A 402 -7.72 28.30 2.64
CA PRO A 402 -8.09 29.70 2.34
C PRO A 402 -7.29 30.21 1.15
N PHE A 403 -7.98 30.89 0.24
CA PHE A 403 -7.40 31.49 -0.97
C PHE A 403 -6.75 30.45 -1.92
N LEU A 404 -7.24 29.21 -1.92
CA LEU A 404 -6.70 28.16 -2.80
C LEU A 404 -6.70 28.59 -4.27
N ARG A 405 -7.80 29.18 -4.74
CA ARG A 405 -7.97 29.59 -6.14
C ARG A 405 -6.98 30.69 -6.55
N GLU A 406 -6.76 31.67 -5.69
CA GLU A 406 -5.80 32.76 -5.90
C GLU A 406 -4.35 32.33 -5.68
N SER A 407 -4.15 31.22 -5.02
CA SER A 407 -2.83 30.64 -4.72
C SER A 407 -2.46 29.47 -5.62
N LEU A 408 -3.34 29.11 -6.56
CA LEU A 408 -3.09 28.05 -7.53
C LEU A 408 -2.02 28.52 -8.53
N ASP A 409 -0.89 27.81 -8.57
CA ASP A 409 0.22 28.09 -9.47
C ASP A 409 0.29 27.08 -10.65
N PHE A 410 -0.11 25.84 -10.38
CA PHE A 410 -0.12 24.76 -11.36
C PHE A 410 -1.32 23.84 -11.13
N LEU A 411 -2.01 23.49 -12.21
CA LEU A 411 -3.04 22.46 -12.24
C LEU A 411 -3.18 21.93 -13.67
N ASN A 412 -2.98 20.63 -13.84
CA ASN A 412 -3.21 19.95 -15.11
C ASN A 412 -4.14 18.74 -14.91
N ILE A 413 -5.43 18.96 -15.09
CA ILE A 413 -6.46 17.91 -14.96
C ILE A 413 -6.26 16.82 -16.01
N GLY A 414 -5.86 17.19 -17.25
CA GLY A 414 -5.62 16.23 -18.33
C GLY A 414 -4.55 15.21 -17.95
N THR A 415 -3.44 15.66 -17.39
CA THR A 415 -2.36 14.78 -16.90
C THR A 415 -2.82 13.93 -15.71
N SER A 416 -3.58 14.51 -14.77
CA SER A 416 -4.15 13.72 -13.65
C SER A 416 -5.05 12.58 -14.15
N ILE A 417 -5.85 12.82 -15.18
CA ILE A 417 -6.67 11.80 -15.86
C ILE A 417 -5.78 10.74 -16.52
N GLU A 418 -4.76 11.15 -17.24
CA GLU A 418 -3.83 10.24 -17.91
C GLU A 418 -3.09 9.34 -16.91
N LEU A 419 -2.56 9.90 -15.81
CA LEU A 419 -1.87 9.17 -14.76
C LEU A 419 -2.81 8.17 -14.06
N SER A 420 -4.06 8.54 -13.80
CA SER A 420 -5.05 7.64 -13.19
C SER A 420 -5.31 6.39 -14.03
N ARG A 421 -5.12 6.47 -15.35
CA ARG A 421 -5.29 5.35 -16.29
C ARG A 421 -4.00 4.56 -16.50
N LYS A 422 -2.85 5.24 -16.65
CA LYS A 422 -1.57 4.60 -16.95
C LYS A 422 -0.91 3.96 -15.73
N CYS A 423 -1.08 4.55 -14.54
CA CYS A 423 -0.37 4.14 -13.33
C CYS A 423 -1.20 3.22 -12.41
N GLN A 424 -2.20 2.54 -12.94
CA GLN A 424 -3.11 1.67 -12.15
C GLN A 424 -2.40 0.56 -11.35
N GLU A 425 -1.22 0.14 -11.76
CA GLU A 425 -0.43 -0.88 -11.06
C GLU A 425 0.40 -0.29 -9.91
N LEU A 426 0.63 1.03 -9.93
CA LEU A 426 1.41 1.74 -8.91
C LEU A 426 0.54 2.34 -7.80
N VAL A 427 -0.77 2.44 -8.01
CA VAL A 427 -1.69 3.05 -7.05
C VAL A 427 -2.45 2.01 -6.23
N ASN A 428 -2.65 2.31 -4.95
CA ASN A 428 -3.28 1.40 -4.01
C ASN A 428 -4.81 1.42 -4.16
N GLN A 429 -5.33 0.48 -4.95
CA GLN A 429 -6.75 0.19 -5.02
C GLN A 429 -7.25 -0.38 -3.68
N LYS A 430 -8.55 -0.20 -3.40
CA LYS A 430 -9.19 -0.80 -2.23
C LYS A 430 -9.90 -2.10 -2.63
N TYR A 431 -9.67 -3.13 -1.84
CA TYR A 431 -10.16 -4.48 -2.13
C TYR A 431 -11.20 -4.92 -1.09
N ILE A 432 -12.29 -5.51 -1.57
CA ILE A 432 -13.18 -6.29 -0.70
C ILE A 432 -12.66 -7.72 -0.63
N MET A 433 -12.80 -8.32 0.55
CA MET A 433 -12.42 -9.70 0.82
C MET A 433 -13.58 -10.44 1.44
N ARG A 434 -13.72 -11.74 1.14
CA ARG A 434 -14.74 -12.56 1.78
C ARG A 434 -14.26 -13.17 3.11
N PRO A 435 -15.21 -13.54 4.01
CA PRO A 435 -14.92 -13.95 5.38
C PRO A 435 -14.16 -15.26 5.58
N ASP A 436 -13.88 -16.04 4.56
CA ASP A 436 -13.11 -17.28 4.63
C ASP A 436 -11.59 -17.07 4.82
N SER A 437 -11.20 -15.82 5.10
CA SER A 437 -9.86 -15.47 5.54
C SER A 437 -9.61 -15.93 6.98
N PHE A 438 -8.48 -16.55 7.20
CA PHE A 438 -8.09 -17.13 8.48
C PHE A 438 -7.85 -16.03 9.54
N PHE A 439 -8.67 -15.99 10.60
CA PHE A 439 -8.57 -15.08 11.75
C PHE A 439 -8.58 -13.57 11.44
N GLY A 440 -9.32 -13.15 10.44
CA GLY A 440 -9.48 -11.74 10.14
C GLY A 440 -8.23 -11.04 9.58
N ILE A 441 -7.18 -11.82 9.24
CA ILE A 441 -6.07 -11.36 8.41
C ILE A 441 -6.30 -11.93 7.02
N PRO A 442 -6.95 -11.15 6.17
CA PRO A 442 -7.29 -11.62 4.85
C PRO A 442 -6.02 -11.72 3.99
N GLY A 443 -5.93 -12.77 3.20
CA GLY A 443 -4.82 -12.92 2.28
C GLY A 443 -4.86 -14.17 1.45
N ILE A 444 -4.26 -14.05 0.27
CA ILE A 444 -4.04 -15.16 -0.64
C ILE A 444 -2.60 -15.63 -0.52
N SER A 445 -2.37 -16.94 -0.64
CA SER A 445 -1.02 -17.50 -0.64
C SER A 445 -0.21 -17.03 -1.84
N ASN A 446 1.06 -16.73 -1.62
CA ASN A 446 2.01 -16.47 -2.71
C ASN A 446 2.26 -17.73 -3.59
N ARG A 447 1.83 -18.92 -3.18
CA ARG A 447 1.98 -20.16 -3.94
C ARG A 447 0.90 -20.29 -4.99
N THR A 448 1.29 -20.69 -6.21
CA THR A 448 0.36 -21.12 -7.26
C THR A 448 0.26 -22.66 -7.30
N PRO A 449 -0.67 -23.22 -8.07
CA PRO A 449 -0.69 -24.67 -8.35
C PRO A 449 0.55 -25.18 -9.07
N LEU A 450 1.32 -24.31 -9.70
CA LEU A 450 2.60 -24.66 -10.33
C LEU A 450 3.73 -24.55 -9.31
N ARG A 451 4.60 -25.56 -9.28
CA ARG A 451 5.67 -25.64 -8.27
C ARG A 451 6.71 -24.52 -8.38
N ASN A 452 6.92 -23.98 -9.57
CA ASN A 452 7.96 -23.01 -9.90
C ASN A 452 7.40 -21.61 -10.25
N VAL A 453 6.08 -21.39 -10.07
CA VAL A 453 5.43 -20.09 -10.27
C VAL A 453 4.85 -19.60 -8.95
N PHE A 454 5.16 -18.35 -8.60
CA PHE A 454 4.68 -17.69 -7.39
C PHE A 454 4.01 -16.36 -7.74
N MET A 455 3.24 -15.82 -6.80
CA MET A 455 2.61 -14.52 -6.92
C MET A 455 3.18 -13.55 -5.88
N ALA A 456 3.23 -12.27 -6.22
CA ALA A 456 3.44 -11.16 -5.31
C ALA A 456 2.38 -10.08 -5.58
N GLY A 457 2.39 -8.96 -4.84
CA GLY A 457 1.49 -7.83 -5.02
C GLY A 457 0.66 -7.51 -3.78
N GLY A 458 0.29 -6.23 -3.63
CA GLY A 458 -0.48 -5.72 -2.50
C GLY A 458 -1.87 -6.37 -2.36
N MET A 459 -2.46 -6.83 -3.47
CA MET A 459 -3.72 -7.55 -3.47
C MET A 459 -3.70 -8.88 -2.68
N LEU A 460 -2.52 -9.44 -2.43
CA LEU A 460 -2.39 -10.66 -1.63
C LEU A 460 -2.54 -10.41 -0.13
N ARG A 461 -2.28 -9.18 0.33
CA ARG A 461 -2.31 -8.75 1.74
C ARG A 461 -2.91 -7.34 1.92
N PRO A 462 -4.09 -7.05 1.36
CA PRO A 462 -4.60 -5.69 1.31
C PRO A 462 -4.86 -5.09 2.71
N GLY A 463 -5.23 -5.90 3.70
CA GLY A 463 -5.46 -5.44 5.07
C GLY A 463 -4.23 -4.87 5.78
N LEU A 464 -3.03 -5.08 5.26
CA LEU A 464 -1.76 -4.58 5.81
C LEU A 464 -1.23 -3.33 5.08
N GLY A 465 -1.97 -2.77 4.13
CA GLY A 465 -1.59 -1.56 3.41
C GLY A 465 -0.21 -1.66 2.76
N PHE A 466 0.63 -0.64 2.96
CA PHE A 466 1.99 -0.57 2.44
C PHE A 466 2.86 -1.75 2.87
N GLU A 467 2.83 -2.13 4.14
CA GLU A 467 3.61 -3.27 4.65
C GLU A 467 3.15 -4.61 4.04
N GLY A 468 1.89 -4.68 3.59
CA GLY A 468 1.36 -5.83 2.87
C GLY A 468 2.05 -6.08 1.53
N GLU A 469 2.46 -5.02 0.82
CA GLU A 469 3.23 -5.12 -0.41
C GLU A 469 4.64 -5.64 -0.13
N ILE A 470 5.32 -5.08 0.87
CA ILE A 470 6.65 -5.51 1.30
C ILE A 470 6.66 -7.00 1.65
N ILE A 471 5.75 -7.42 2.53
CA ILE A 471 5.64 -8.81 2.97
C ILE A 471 5.29 -9.75 1.81
N SER A 472 4.46 -9.32 0.89
CA SER A 472 4.11 -10.12 -0.28
C SER A 472 5.34 -10.42 -1.14
N GLY A 473 6.17 -9.39 -1.41
CA GLY A 473 7.45 -9.55 -2.11
C GLY A 473 8.43 -10.45 -1.37
N LEU A 474 8.64 -10.20 -0.07
CA LEU A 474 9.50 -11.01 0.81
C LEU A 474 9.08 -12.48 0.84
N ASN A 475 7.79 -12.76 0.99
CA ASN A 475 7.28 -14.13 1.01
C ASN A 475 7.51 -14.86 -0.32
N ALA A 476 7.31 -14.19 -1.45
CA ALA A 476 7.59 -14.76 -2.77
C ALA A 476 9.08 -15.09 -2.93
N ALA A 477 9.96 -14.15 -2.55
CA ALA A 477 11.41 -14.35 -2.56
C ALA A 477 11.83 -15.54 -1.69
N ASN A 478 11.38 -15.59 -0.44
CA ASN A 478 11.70 -16.65 0.51
C ASN A 478 11.24 -18.03 0.03
N LEU A 479 10.12 -18.12 -0.70
CA LEU A 479 9.69 -19.38 -1.31
C LEU A 479 10.67 -19.89 -2.39
N VAL A 480 11.25 -18.98 -3.17
CA VAL A 480 12.28 -19.31 -4.17
C VAL A 480 13.58 -19.73 -3.48
N VAL A 481 14.09 -18.89 -2.56
CA VAL A 481 15.34 -19.14 -1.83
C VAL A 481 15.30 -20.47 -1.07
N ALA A 482 14.19 -20.77 -0.40
CA ALA A 482 14.01 -22.03 0.33
C ALA A 482 14.02 -23.25 -0.60
N LYS A 483 13.52 -23.15 -1.83
CA LYS A 483 13.56 -24.23 -2.81
C LYS A 483 14.96 -24.46 -3.38
N GLU A 484 15.69 -23.38 -3.63
CA GLU A 484 17.07 -23.46 -4.08
C GLU A 484 17.97 -24.11 -3.02
N LYS A 485 17.83 -23.74 -1.73
CA LYS A 485 18.57 -24.38 -0.62
C LYS A 485 18.34 -25.90 -0.57
N LYS A 486 17.08 -26.35 -0.74
CA LYS A 486 16.76 -27.80 -0.74
C LYS A 486 17.29 -28.57 -1.96
N ARG A 487 17.70 -27.88 -2.99
CA ARG A 487 18.24 -28.51 -4.21
C ARG A 487 19.75 -28.73 -4.13
N HIS A 488 20.45 -27.90 -3.33
CA HIS A 488 21.89 -27.93 -3.17
C HIS A 488 22.35 -28.63 -1.88
N GLY A 489 21.44 -28.93 -0.95
CA GLY A 489 21.64 -29.80 0.21
C GLY A 489 20.95 -31.15 0.00
#